data_1e5d31273b202fb415d078117753a14a
#
_entry.id   1e5d31273b202fb415d078117753a14a
#
_cell.length_a   1.000
_cell.length_b   1.000
_cell.length_c   1.000
_cell.angle_alpha   90.00
_cell.angle_beta   90.00
_cell.angle_gamma   90.00
#
_symmetry.space_group_name_H-M   'P 1'
#
loop_
_entity.id
_entity.type
_entity.pdbx_description
1 polymer ?
#
loop_
_entity_poly.entity_id
_entity_poly.type
_entity_poly.pdbx_seq_one_letter_code
_entity_poly.pdbx_strand_id
1 'polypeptide(L)'
;MRCRREDVRKAGGDAAFEKEDEGLKTVLLAGGLGTRITEESERRPKPMVEIGGMPILWHIMKGYSHFGFNEFIICAGYKQHMIKEWFADYFLHTSDITFDFTQENRMIVHNQHTEPWKVTIVDTGLETLTGGRIGRIRKYLEGETFMMTYGDGVADVDIGELVRFHKAHGKMATLTAIMQKQQKGVLDIGFDNSVHAFREKAMEDSAPINAGYMVLDPAVLDFIEGDATVFEQGPLEELAKRSELKCYLHRGFWQCMDTLREKILLERLWQSGRAPWKLW
;
A
#
# COMPACT_ATOMS: atom_id res chain seq x y z
N MET A 1 12.88 49.41 -19.48
CA MET A 1 12.29 49.02 -18.18
C MET A 1 12.44 47.52 -17.97
N ARG A 2 13.40 47.11 -17.17
CA ARG A 2 13.66 45.71 -16.82
C ARG A 2 12.84 45.38 -15.57
N CYS A 3 11.85 44.48 -15.68
CA CYS A 3 11.12 43.96 -14.54
C CYS A 3 11.89 42.74 -13.99
N ARG A 4 12.30 42.82 -12.73
CA ARG A 4 13.01 41.78 -12.00
C ARG A 4 12.05 40.67 -11.68
N ARG A 5 12.47 39.42 -11.95
CA ARG A 5 11.88 38.22 -11.37
C ARG A 5 12.36 38.14 -9.92
N GLU A 6 11.44 38.36 -9.00
CA GLU A 6 11.69 38.09 -7.58
C GLU A 6 11.39 36.63 -7.26
N ASP A 7 12.33 36.05 -6.58
CA ASP A 7 12.37 34.68 -6.06
C ASP A 7 11.17 34.39 -5.14
N VAL A 8 10.31 33.47 -5.54
CA VAL A 8 9.44 32.75 -4.61
C VAL A 8 10.28 31.62 -4.03
N ARG A 9 11.02 31.92 -2.96
CA ARG A 9 11.69 30.91 -2.15
C ARG A 9 10.65 30.06 -1.41
N LYS A 10 10.78 28.78 -1.61
CA LYS A 10 10.22 27.66 -0.84
C LYS A 10 10.10 27.99 0.65
N ALA A 11 8.88 28.05 1.15
CA ALA A 11 8.58 27.81 2.55
C ALA A 11 8.21 26.32 2.67
N GLY A 12 9.22 25.45 2.59
CA GLY A 12 9.15 24.07 3.03
C GLY A 12 9.64 24.06 4.47
N GLY A 13 8.72 24.14 5.43
CA GLY A 13 9.05 23.86 6.82
C GLY A 13 9.34 22.38 6.97
N ASP A 14 10.62 22.04 7.17
CA ASP A 14 11.03 20.78 7.81
C ASP A 14 10.50 20.81 9.26
N ALA A 15 9.21 20.47 9.43
CA ALA A 15 8.72 20.03 10.70
C ALA A 15 9.34 18.64 10.89
N ALA A 16 10.38 18.54 11.72
CA ALA A 16 10.96 17.29 12.13
C ALA A 16 9.81 16.36 12.60
N PHE A 17 9.76 15.15 12.04
CA PHE A 17 8.91 14.09 12.55
C PHE A 17 9.18 13.96 14.05
N GLU A 18 8.15 14.02 14.86
CA GLU A 18 8.30 13.75 16.29
C GLU A 18 8.76 12.29 16.41
N LYS A 19 9.69 12.01 17.32
CA LYS A 19 10.24 10.64 17.52
C LYS A 19 9.18 9.59 17.81
N GLU A 20 7.99 10.00 18.23
CA GLU A 20 6.82 9.15 18.45
C GLU A 20 6.21 8.62 17.15
N ASP A 21 6.45 9.26 16.00
CA ASP A 21 5.92 8.85 14.70
C ASP A 21 6.78 7.76 14.04
N GLU A 22 8.06 7.68 14.36
CA GLU A 22 9.00 6.69 13.80
C GLU A 22 8.65 5.22 14.16
N GLY A 23 7.80 5.01 15.18
CA GLY A 23 7.39 3.70 15.68
C GLY A 23 6.10 3.12 15.11
N LEU A 24 5.36 3.83 14.26
CA LEU A 24 4.10 3.31 13.73
C LEU A 24 4.32 2.08 12.84
N LYS A 25 3.59 1.00 13.16
CA LYS A 25 3.62 -0.24 12.40
C LYS A 25 2.78 -0.13 11.13
N THR A 26 3.28 -0.68 10.03
CA THR A 26 2.56 -0.75 8.76
C THR A 26 2.06 -2.16 8.50
N VAL A 27 0.76 -2.33 8.41
CA VAL A 27 0.10 -3.60 8.09
C VAL A 27 -0.06 -3.72 6.58
N LEU A 28 0.40 -4.82 6.00
CA LEU A 28 0.32 -5.12 4.58
C LEU A 28 -0.60 -6.32 4.35
N LEU A 29 -1.74 -6.11 3.69
CA LEU A 29 -2.67 -7.18 3.35
C LEU A 29 -2.17 -7.94 2.11
N ALA A 30 -1.59 -9.11 2.33
CA ALA A 30 -0.89 -9.92 1.32
C ALA A 30 -1.42 -11.36 1.20
N GLY A 31 -2.60 -11.66 1.74
CA GLY A 31 -3.09 -13.05 1.87
C GLY A 31 -4.12 -13.50 0.83
N GLY A 32 -4.56 -12.61 -0.08
CA GLY A 32 -5.60 -12.92 -1.08
C GLY A 32 -5.12 -13.83 -2.21
N LEU A 33 -6.09 -14.52 -2.88
CA LEU A 33 -5.83 -15.46 -3.98
C LEU A 33 -5.34 -14.77 -5.28
N GLY A 34 -5.58 -13.47 -5.47
CA GLY A 34 -5.13 -12.72 -6.66
C GLY A 34 -5.79 -13.15 -7.97
N THR A 35 -7.04 -13.60 -7.95
CA THR A 35 -7.76 -14.24 -9.08
C THR A 35 -7.91 -13.39 -10.34
N ARG A 36 -7.71 -12.08 -10.26
CA ARG A 36 -7.83 -11.15 -11.40
C ARG A 36 -6.59 -11.07 -12.31
N ILE A 37 -5.44 -11.55 -11.83
CA ILE A 37 -4.18 -11.62 -12.59
C ILE A 37 -3.72 -13.08 -12.67
N THR A 38 -4.53 -13.93 -13.30
CA THR A 38 -4.42 -15.40 -13.29
C THR A 38 -3.05 -15.91 -13.74
N GLU A 39 -2.47 -15.35 -14.81
CA GLU A 39 -1.20 -15.83 -15.38
C GLU A 39 -0.03 -15.72 -14.40
N GLU A 40 -0.06 -14.73 -13.51
CA GLU A 40 0.98 -14.52 -12.50
C GLU A 40 0.61 -15.18 -11.16
N SER A 41 -0.67 -15.10 -10.75
CA SER A 41 -1.12 -15.59 -9.44
C SER A 41 -1.13 -17.10 -9.32
N GLU A 42 -1.19 -17.83 -10.44
CA GLU A 42 -0.96 -19.28 -10.45
C GLU A 42 0.46 -19.67 -10.02
N ARG A 43 1.43 -18.82 -10.25
CA ARG A 43 2.84 -19.08 -9.95
C ARG A 43 3.27 -18.53 -8.61
N ARG A 44 2.85 -17.29 -8.26
CA ARG A 44 3.25 -16.57 -7.05
C ARG A 44 2.09 -15.77 -6.47
N PRO A 45 2.05 -15.47 -5.16
CA PRO A 45 1.01 -14.59 -4.62
C PRO A 45 1.17 -13.18 -5.19
N LYS A 46 0.06 -12.47 -5.40
CA LYS A 46 0.03 -11.15 -6.06
C LYS A 46 1.05 -10.14 -5.51
N PRO A 47 1.26 -10.02 -4.18
CA PRO A 47 2.29 -9.14 -3.62
C PRO A 47 3.73 -9.48 -4.02
N MET A 48 3.97 -10.70 -4.51
CA MET A 48 5.28 -11.17 -4.99
C MET A 48 5.45 -11.07 -6.51
N VAL A 49 4.50 -10.49 -7.22
CA VAL A 49 4.64 -10.18 -8.65
C VAL A 49 5.63 -9.03 -8.81
N GLU A 50 6.61 -9.22 -9.69
CA GLU A 50 7.75 -8.31 -9.82
C GLU A 50 7.48 -7.15 -10.76
N ILE A 51 8.00 -5.99 -10.38
CA ILE A 51 8.15 -4.78 -11.18
C ILE A 51 9.63 -4.38 -11.11
N GLY A 52 10.29 -4.32 -12.26
CA GLY A 52 11.72 -4.03 -12.30
C GLY A 52 12.59 -5.05 -11.55
N GLY A 53 12.18 -6.31 -11.49
CA GLY A 53 12.90 -7.38 -10.82
C GLY A 53 12.70 -7.45 -9.30
N MET A 54 11.85 -6.58 -8.71
CA MET A 54 11.53 -6.58 -7.29
C MET A 54 10.01 -6.76 -7.06
N PRO A 55 9.57 -7.53 -6.05
CA PRO A 55 8.15 -7.70 -5.74
C PRO A 55 7.44 -6.36 -5.54
N ILE A 56 6.17 -6.24 -5.97
CA ILE A 56 5.39 -5.02 -5.71
C ILE A 56 5.30 -4.71 -4.20
N LEU A 57 5.28 -5.74 -3.36
CA LEU A 57 5.35 -5.61 -1.91
C LEU A 57 6.60 -4.83 -1.45
N TRP A 58 7.76 -5.10 -2.04
CA TRP A 58 9.00 -4.37 -1.78
C TRP A 58 8.88 -2.89 -2.15
N HIS A 59 8.27 -2.57 -3.30
CA HIS A 59 8.05 -1.18 -3.71
C HIS A 59 7.17 -0.42 -2.72
N ILE A 60 6.11 -1.06 -2.23
CA ILE A 60 5.22 -0.50 -1.21
C ILE A 60 6.01 -0.22 0.07
N MET A 61 6.77 -1.20 0.57
CA MET A 61 7.59 -1.06 1.78
C MET A 61 8.64 0.04 1.63
N LYS A 62 9.28 0.18 0.46
CA LYS A 62 10.22 1.28 0.16
C LYS A 62 9.55 2.64 0.24
N GLY A 63 8.30 2.76 -0.22
CA GLY A 63 7.51 3.98 -0.09
C GLY A 63 7.31 4.41 1.36
N TYR A 64 6.91 3.48 2.23
CA TYR A 64 6.79 3.75 3.68
C TYR A 64 8.13 4.05 4.33
N SER A 65 9.16 3.27 3.98
CA SER A 65 10.53 3.43 4.49
C SER A 65 11.15 4.79 4.15
N HIS A 66 10.79 5.37 2.99
CA HIS A 66 11.22 6.70 2.58
C HIS A 66 10.80 7.78 3.60
N PHE A 67 9.65 7.58 4.29
CA PHE A 67 9.15 8.45 5.35
C PHE A 67 9.54 7.98 6.76
N GLY A 68 10.48 7.03 6.90
CA GLY A 68 11.00 6.55 8.19
C GLY A 68 10.24 5.38 8.81
N PHE A 69 9.14 4.91 8.21
CA PHE A 69 8.34 3.79 8.72
C PHE A 69 8.92 2.46 8.27
N ASN A 70 9.59 1.77 9.18
CA ASN A 70 10.39 0.58 8.89
C ASN A 70 9.91 -0.70 9.60
N GLU A 71 8.82 -0.65 10.36
CA GLU A 71 8.22 -1.82 11.01
C GLU A 71 6.97 -2.29 10.26
N PHE A 72 7.02 -3.52 9.74
CA PHE A 72 5.99 -4.08 8.87
C PHE A 72 5.40 -5.36 9.44
N ILE A 73 4.06 -5.48 9.35
CA ILE A 73 3.32 -6.70 9.66
C ILE A 73 2.63 -7.16 8.38
N ILE A 74 3.06 -8.27 7.81
CA ILE A 74 2.52 -8.82 6.57
C ILE A 74 1.48 -9.88 6.91
N CYS A 75 0.21 -9.60 6.59
CA CYS A 75 -0.90 -10.55 6.69
C CYS A 75 -0.85 -11.51 5.51
N ALA A 76 -0.15 -12.62 5.65
CA ALA A 76 0.03 -13.61 4.60
C ALA A 76 -1.08 -14.68 4.62
N GLY A 77 -1.28 -15.37 3.50
CA GLY A 77 -2.27 -16.45 3.33
C GLY A 77 -1.90 -17.31 2.13
N TYR A 78 -2.48 -17.05 0.97
CA TYR A 78 -2.18 -17.80 -0.24
C TYR A 78 -0.69 -17.78 -0.56
N LYS A 79 -0.09 -18.96 -0.76
CA LYS A 79 1.34 -19.15 -1.06
C LYS A 79 2.28 -18.36 -0.13
N GLN A 80 1.94 -18.25 1.14
CA GLN A 80 2.69 -17.48 2.13
C GLN A 80 4.17 -17.90 2.26
N HIS A 81 4.49 -19.16 1.96
CA HIS A 81 5.87 -19.67 1.98
C HIS A 81 6.78 -18.87 1.06
N MET A 82 6.30 -18.46 -0.11
CA MET A 82 7.10 -17.66 -1.06
C MET A 82 7.45 -16.27 -0.51
N ILE A 83 6.54 -15.66 0.26
CA ILE A 83 6.83 -14.40 0.95
C ILE A 83 7.91 -14.62 2.01
N LYS A 84 7.77 -15.69 2.83
CA LYS A 84 8.73 -16.02 3.88
C LYS A 84 10.10 -16.35 3.33
N GLU A 85 10.17 -17.17 2.27
CA GLU A 85 11.40 -17.52 1.58
C GLU A 85 12.12 -16.28 1.04
N TRP A 86 11.39 -15.38 0.37
CA TRP A 86 11.95 -14.15 -0.17
C TRP A 86 12.61 -13.29 0.92
N PHE A 87 11.96 -13.12 2.08
CA PHE A 87 12.55 -12.36 3.18
C PHE A 87 13.69 -13.10 3.88
N ALA A 88 13.62 -14.43 3.98
CA ALA A 88 14.70 -15.23 4.56
C ALA A 88 15.99 -15.12 3.75
N ASP A 89 15.89 -15.01 2.43
CA ASP A 89 17.01 -14.92 1.51
C ASP A 89 17.33 -13.48 1.07
N TYR A 90 16.57 -12.48 1.55
CA TYR A 90 16.67 -11.10 1.08
C TYR A 90 18.09 -10.53 1.18
N PHE A 91 18.77 -10.76 2.32
CA PHE A 91 20.14 -10.29 2.52
C PHE A 91 21.15 -10.96 1.58
N LEU A 92 20.87 -12.20 1.13
CA LEU A 92 21.72 -12.90 0.16
C LEU A 92 21.68 -12.23 -1.22
N HIS A 93 20.50 -11.71 -1.61
CA HIS A 93 20.31 -11.08 -2.92
C HIS A 93 20.78 -9.62 -2.97
N THR A 94 21.00 -8.99 -1.82
CA THR A 94 21.37 -7.58 -1.72
C THR A 94 22.82 -7.36 -1.26
N SER A 95 23.57 -8.45 -0.96
CA SER A 95 24.93 -8.40 -0.42
C SER A 95 25.93 -9.13 -1.32
N ASP A 96 27.19 -8.73 -1.26
CA ASP A 96 28.28 -9.52 -1.81
C ASP A 96 28.60 -10.68 -0.85
N ILE A 97 28.70 -11.91 -1.37
CA ILE A 97 28.84 -13.12 -0.55
C ILE A 97 29.96 -14.01 -1.08
N THR A 98 30.79 -14.49 -0.17
CA THR A 98 31.73 -15.59 -0.44
C THR A 98 31.21 -16.86 0.19
N PHE A 99 31.00 -17.89 -0.62
CA PHE A 99 30.77 -19.26 -0.16
C PHE A 99 32.09 -20.03 -0.22
N ASP A 100 32.63 -20.40 0.93
CA ASP A 100 33.88 -21.18 1.03
C ASP A 100 33.54 -22.65 1.33
N PHE A 101 33.48 -23.44 0.28
CA PHE A 101 33.21 -24.89 0.37
C PHE A 101 34.44 -25.68 0.84
N THR A 102 35.63 -25.04 0.96
CA THR A 102 36.84 -25.69 1.48
C THR A 102 36.90 -25.63 3.00
N GLN A 103 36.09 -24.78 3.66
CA GLN A 103 36.04 -24.56 5.09
C GLN A 103 34.61 -24.80 5.63
N GLU A 104 34.17 -26.04 5.68
CA GLU A 104 32.89 -26.45 6.27
C GLU A 104 31.66 -25.65 5.76
N ASN A 105 31.63 -25.30 4.47
CA ASN A 105 30.57 -24.49 3.83
C ASN A 105 30.38 -23.10 4.49
N ARG A 106 31.47 -22.45 4.88
CA ARG A 106 31.43 -21.14 5.51
C ARG A 106 30.87 -20.10 4.54
N MET A 107 29.92 -19.29 5.01
CA MET A 107 29.41 -18.13 4.32
C MET A 107 29.95 -16.85 4.95
N ILE A 108 30.47 -15.94 4.12
CA ILE A 108 30.95 -14.63 4.54
C ILE A 108 30.17 -13.57 3.77
N VAL A 109 29.41 -12.74 4.47
CA VAL A 109 28.64 -11.64 3.89
C VAL A 109 29.51 -10.39 3.91
N HIS A 110 29.71 -9.78 2.74
CA HIS A 110 30.40 -8.51 2.55
C HIS A 110 29.36 -7.44 2.19
N ASN A 111 29.60 -6.17 2.54
CA ASN A 111 28.77 -5.04 2.09
C ASN A 111 27.27 -5.28 2.18
N GLN A 112 26.75 -5.31 3.42
CA GLN A 112 25.31 -5.43 3.64
C GLN A 112 24.56 -4.17 3.16
N HIS A 113 23.67 -4.33 2.18
CA HIS A 113 22.83 -3.27 1.61
C HIS A 113 21.33 -3.53 1.84
N THR A 114 20.99 -4.13 2.98
CA THR A 114 19.60 -4.35 3.36
C THR A 114 18.99 -3.07 3.94
N GLU A 115 17.71 -2.86 3.68
CA GLU A 115 16.94 -1.82 4.34
C GLU A 115 16.79 -2.12 5.85
N PRO A 116 16.65 -1.08 6.70
CA PRO A 116 16.56 -1.23 8.16
C PRO A 116 15.16 -1.72 8.58
N TRP A 117 14.62 -2.72 7.90
CA TRP A 117 13.25 -3.20 8.13
C TRP A 117 13.17 -4.22 9.25
N LYS A 118 12.13 -4.08 10.08
CA LYS A 118 11.66 -5.13 10.97
C LYS A 118 10.37 -5.69 10.39
N VAL A 119 10.39 -6.96 9.98
CA VAL A 119 9.28 -7.59 9.26
C VAL A 119 8.74 -8.77 10.04
N THR A 120 7.45 -8.73 10.33
CA THR A 120 6.69 -9.84 10.92
C THR A 120 5.72 -10.39 9.89
N ILE A 121 5.87 -11.65 9.50
CA ILE A 121 4.98 -12.31 8.54
C ILE A 121 4.06 -13.27 9.29
N VAL A 122 2.76 -12.95 9.29
CA VAL A 122 1.75 -13.70 10.02
C VAL A 122 0.92 -14.55 9.07
N ASP A 123 0.80 -15.83 9.36
CA ASP A 123 -0.20 -16.68 8.71
C ASP A 123 -1.59 -16.27 9.19
N THR A 124 -2.32 -15.59 8.34
CA THR A 124 -3.68 -15.13 8.63
C THR A 124 -4.75 -16.05 8.03
N GLY A 125 -4.36 -17.21 7.50
CA GLY A 125 -5.27 -18.21 6.91
C GLY A 125 -5.57 -17.96 5.44
N LEU A 126 -6.00 -19.01 4.75
CA LEU A 126 -6.30 -18.96 3.30
C LEU A 126 -7.65 -18.29 3.05
N GLU A 127 -8.68 -18.70 3.77
CA GLU A 127 -10.09 -18.30 3.57
C GLU A 127 -10.47 -17.01 4.35
N THR A 128 -9.55 -16.48 5.14
CA THR A 128 -9.80 -15.30 5.97
C THR A 128 -9.96 -14.04 5.10
N LEU A 129 -11.00 -13.25 5.34
CA LEU A 129 -11.27 -12.01 4.63
C LEU A 129 -10.48 -10.83 5.24
N THR A 130 -10.55 -9.66 4.62
CA THR A 130 -9.69 -8.49 4.93
C THR A 130 -9.74 -8.10 6.41
N GLY A 131 -10.92 -7.95 6.98
CA GLY A 131 -11.11 -7.64 8.41
C GLY A 131 -10.59 -8.75 9.32
N GLY A 132 -10.90 -10.01 8.99
CA GLY A 132 -10.42 -11.15 9.77
C GLY A 132 -8.90 -11.22 9.84
N ARG A 133 -8.19 -10.89 8.72
CA ARG A 133 -6.71 -10.83 8.72
C ARG A 133 -6.19 -9.78 9.69
N ILE A 134 -6.80 -8.60 9.70
CA ILE A 134 -6.45 -7.52 10.65
C ILE A 134 -6.75 -7.96 12.08
N GLY A 135 -7.87 -8.62 12.33
CA GLY A 135 -8.20 -9.17 13.66
C GLY A 135 -7.17 -10.17 14.18
N ARG A 136 -6.65 -11.05 13.33
CA ARG A 136 -5.65 -12.07 13.69
C ARG A 136 -4.28 -11.51 14.08
N ILE A 137 -3.97 -10.28 13.67
CA ILE A 137 -2.70 -9.62 14.00
C ILE A 137 -2.80 -8.68 15.21
N ARG A 138 -3.96 -8.57 15.88
CA ARG A 138 -4.20 -7.68 17.04
C ARG A 138 -3.06 -7.72 18.07
N LYS A 139 -2.55 -8.90 18.40
CA LYS A 139 -1.46 -9.07 19.38
C LYS A 139 -0.12 -8.44 18.98
N TYR A 140 0.11 -8.22 17.67
CA TYR A 140 1.32 -7.60 17.15
C TYR A 140 1.21 -6.07 17.04
N LEU A 141 0.00 -5.52 17.16
CA LEU A 141 -0.28 -4.08 17.09
C LEU A 141 -0.12 -3.39 18.47
N GLU A 142 -0.08 -4.17 19.56
CA GLU A 142 0.21 -3.70 20.94
C GLU A 142 -0.74 -2.60 21.43
N GLY A 143 -1.88 -2.41 20.79
CA GLY A 143 -2.87 -1.38 21.15
C GLY A 143 -2.52 0.02 20.68
N GLU A 144 -1.60 0.16 19.73
CA GLU A 144 -1.17 1.44 19.17
C GLU A 144 -1.85 1.74 17.84
N THR A 145 -1.89 3.02 17.47
CA THR A 145 -2.26 3.47 16.11
C THR A 145 -1.34 2.82 15.10
N PHE A 146 -1.88 2.39 13.97
CA PHE A 146 -1.12 1.70 12.93
C PHE A 146 -1.54 2.15 11.54
N MET A 147 -0.67 1.94 10.58
CA MET A 147 -0.97 2.14 9.17
C MET A 147 -1.36 0.83 8.53
N MET A 148 -2.18 0.89 7.50
CA MET A 148 -2.57 -0.29 6.71
C MET A 148 -2.59 0.04 5.24
N THR A 149 -2.14 -0.91 4.40
CA THR A 149 -2.32 -0.84 2.95
C THR A 149 -2.52 -2.23 2.33
N TYR A 150 -3.09 -2.25 1.13
CA TYR A 150 -3.15 -3.47 0.32
C TYR A 150 -1.79 -3.76 -0.31
N GLY A 151 -1.45 -5.05 -0.47
CA GLY A 151 -0.16 -5.52 -0.99
C GLY A 151 -0.04 -5.50 -2.52
N ASP A 152 -0.82 -4.67 -3.23
CA ASP A 152 -0.93 -4.72 -4.68
C ASP A 152 -1.04 -3.35 -5.37
N GLY A 153 -0.89 -2.26 -4.63
CA GLY A 153 -0.97 -0.90 -5.17
C GLY A 153 0.20 -0.02 -4.73
N VAL A 154 0.76 0.75 -5.66
CA VAL A 154 1.83 1.71 -5.43
C VAL A 154 1.33 3.14 -5.64
N ALA A 155 1.86 4.08 -4.86
CA ALA A 155 1.49 5.48 -4.89
C ALA A 155 2.66 6.39 -4.47
N ASP A 156 2.57 7.67 -4.81
CA ASP A 156 3.44 8.74 -4.30
C ASP A 156 2.77 9.51 -3.14
N VAL A 157 1.96 8.81 -2.33
CA VAL A 157 1.32 9.38 -1.14
C VAL A 157 2.37 9.81 -0.14
N ASP A 158 2.30 11.07 0.31
CA ASP A 158 3.09 11.52 1.46
C ASP A 158 2.51 10.88 2.74
N ILE A 159 3.19 9.81 3.19
CA ILE A 159 2.76 9.05 4.38
C ILE A 159 2.88 9.89 5.65
N GLY A 160 3.87 10.78 5.71
CA GLY A 160 4.00 11.69 6.83
C GLY A 160 2.84 12.68 6.94
N GLU A 161 2.43 13.26 5.82
CA GLU A 161 1.23 14.11 5.75
C GLU A 161 -0.03 13.34 6.12
N LEU A 162 -0.18 12.09 5.64
CA LEU A 162 -1.32 11.24 5.97
C LEU A 162 -1.43 10.99 7.48
N VAL A 163 -0.30 10.69 8.15
CA VAL A 163 -0.25 10.48 9.61
C VAL A 163 -0.57 11.79 10.36
N ARG A 164 0.02 12.92 9.94
CA ARG A 164 -0.30 14.24 10.53
C ARG A 164 -1.79 14.58 10.40
N PHE A 165 -2.36 14.34 9.22
CA PHE A 165 -3.79 14.55 8.97
C PHE A 165 -4.65 13.69 9.91
N HIS A 166 -4.31 12.41 10.10
CA HIS A 166 -5.01 11.52 11.01
C HIS A 166 -4.97 12.03 12.46
N LYS A 167 -3.79 12.37 12.96
CA LYS A 167 -3.62 12.90 14.32
C LYS A 167 -4.39 14.20 14.54
N ALA A 168 -4.41 15.10 13.54
CA ALA A 168 -5.05 16.40 13.64
C ALA A 168 -6.57 16.34 13.81
N HIS A 169 -7.25 15.36 13.22
CA HIS A 169 -8.71 15.25 13.35
C HIS A 169 -9.16 14.33 14.49
N GLY A 170 -8.29 13.48 15.05
CA GLY A 170 -8.54 12.62 16.21
C GLY A 170 -9.71 11.64 16.03
N LYS A 171 -10.00 11.20 14.79
CA LYS A 171 -10.99 10.17 14.49
C LYS A 171 -10.35 8.79 14.38
N MET A 172 -11.15 7.73 14.50
CA MET A 172 -10.65 6.36 14.55
C MET A 172 -10.00 5.88 13.26
N ALA A 173 -10.41 6.44 12.10
CA ALA A 173 -9.84 6.01 10.83
C ALA A 173 -9.67 7.16 9.84
N THR A 174 -8.57 7.09 9.10
CA THR A 174 -8.32 7.87 7.88
C THR A 174 -8.12 6.92 6.72
N LEU A 175 -8.85 7.10 5.63
CA LEU A 175 -8.56 6.43 4.37
C LEU A 175 -8.08 7.46 3.34
N THR A 176 -7.17 7.04 2.47
CA THR A 176 -6.75 7.85 1.33
C THR A 176 -7.66 7.59 0.15
N ALA A 177 -8.20 8.64 -0.45
CA ALA A 177 -8.96 8.56 -1.69
C ALA A 177 -8.21 9.23 -2.84
N ILE A 178 -8.41 8.69 -4.04
CA ILE A 178 -7.99 9.28 -5.31
C ILE A 178 -9.21 9.58 -6.17
N MET A 179 -9.08 10.54 -7.07
CA MET A 179 -10.09 10.77 -8.10
C MET A 179 -9.83 9.86 -9.30
N GLN A 180 -10.61 8.80 -9.43
CA GLN A 180 -10.47 7.88 -10.56
C GLN A 180 -11.47 8.23 -11.66
N LYS A 181 -10.95 8.40 -12.89
CA LYS A 181 -11.79 8.58 -14.07
C LYS A 181 -12.59 7.31 -14.35
N GLN A 182 -13.87 7.47 -14.68
CA GLN A 182 -14.65 6.36 -15.18
C GLN A 182 -14.01 5.78 -16.45
N GLN A 183 -13.94 4.45 -16.51
CA GLN A 183 -13.30 3.77 -17.65
C GLN A 183 -14.21 3.63 -18.87
N LYS A 184 -15.51 3.91 -18.73
CA LYS A 184 -16.54 3.75 -19.77
C LYS A 184 -17.28 5.06 -19.98
N GLY A 185 -17.83 5.25 -21.18
CA GLY A 185 -18.71 6.38 -21.49
C GLY A 185 -19.97 6.34 -20.63
N VAL A 186 -20.50 7.51 -20.31
CA VAL A 186 -21.72 7.70 -19.52
C VAL A 186 -22.91 7.83 -20.47
N LEU A 187 -23.98 7.08 -20.17
CA LEU A 187 -25.23 7.13 -20.91
C LEU A 187 -26.29 7.84 -20.05
N ASP A 188 -27.00 8.78 -20.65
CA ASP A 188 -28.27 9.28 -20.12
C ASP A 188 -29.43 8.50 -20.78
N ILE A 189 -30.16 7.72 -19.97
CA ILE A 189 -31.17 6.78 -20.49
C ILE A 189 -32.53 7.18 -19.95
N GLY A 190 -33.51 7.40 -20.85
CA GLY A 190 -34.90 7.66 -20.54
C GLY A 190 -35.65 6.41 -20.03
N PHE A 191 -36.83 6.63 -19.45
CA PHE A 191 -37.69 5.55 -18.95
C PHE A 191 -38.16 4.57 -20.04
N ASP A 192 -38.09 4.99 -21.29
CA ASP A 192 -38.42 4.21 -22.49
C ASP A 192 -37.20 3.50 -23.10
N ASN A 193 -36.08 3.45 -22.38
CA ASN A 193 -34.80 2.94 -22.83
C ASN A 193 -34.15 3.72 -23.99
N SER A 194 -34.68 4.91 -24.34
CA SER A 194 -33.98 5.80 -25.27
C SER A 194 -32.71 6.36 -24.67
N VAL A 195 -31.65 6.47 -25.45
CA VAL A 195 -30.39 7.13 -25.04
C VAL A 195 -30.49 8.61 -25.42
N HIS A 196 -30.71 9.46 -24.41
CA HIS A 196 -30.81 10.91 -24.60
C HIS A 196 -29.47 11.58 -24.81
N ALA A 197 -28.41 11.06 -24.15
CA ALA A 197 -27.04 11.53 -24.35
C ALA A 197 -26.06 10.38 -24.17
N PHE A 198 -25.04 10.38 -25.02
CA PHE A 198 -23.82 9.60 -24.83
C PHE A 198 -22.67 10.57 -24.63
N ARG A 199 -21.99 10.43 -23.50
CA ARG A 199 -20.84 11.29 -23.19
C ARG A 199 -19.60 10.42 -23.01
N GLU A 200 -18.59 10.67 -23.84
CA GLU A 200 -17.29 10.05 -23.68
C GLU A 200 -16.63 10.58 -22.37
N LYS A 201 -15.67 9.83 -21.86
CA LYS A 201 -15.00 10.06 -20.57
C LYS A 201 -14.60 11.53 -20.36
N ALA A 202 -15.17 12.20 -19.37
CA ALA A 202 -14.75 13.53 -18.93
C ALA A 202 -14.14 13.50 -17.52
N MET A 203 -13.33 14.51 -17.19
CA MET A 203 -12.78 14.65 -15.81
C MET A 203 -13.88 14.83 -14.77
N GLU A 204 -15.00 15.42 -15.18
CA GLU A 204 -16.20 15.64 -14.36
C GLU A 204 -16.89 14.35 -13.92
N ASP A 205 -16.64 13.23 -14.63
CA ASP A 205 -17.19 11.91 -14.30
C ASP A 205 -16.27 11.13 -13.33
N SER A 206 -15.27 11.78 -12.72
CA SER A 206 -14.40 11.15 -11.74
C SER A 206 -15.11 11.01 -10.40
N ALA A 207 -14.98 9.83 -9.79
CA ALA A 207 -15.46 9.57 -8.45
C ALA A 207 -14.28 9.30 -7.49
N PRO A 208 -14.39 9.74 -6.22
CA PRO A 208 -13.40 9.35 -5.23
C PRO A 208 -13.51 7.85 -4.96
N ILE A 209 -12.37 7.16 -5.02
CA ILE A 209 -12.26 5.75 -4.67
C ILE A 209 -11.21 5.54 -3.58
N ASN A 210 -11.37 4.46 -2.81
CA ASN A 210 -10.40 4.06 -1.80
C ASN A 210 -9.08 3.63 -2.47
N ALA A 211 -8.01 4.34 -2.17
CA ALA A 211 -6.65 4.05 -2.66
C ALA A 211 -5.91 2.99 -1.81
N GLY A 212 -6.49 2.58 -0.67
CA GLY A 212 -5.96 1.52 0.17
C GLY A 212 -4.88 1.93 1.15
N TYR A 213 -4.49 3.18 1.25
CA TYR A 213 -3.57 3.70 2.27
C TYR A 213 -4.38 4.26 3.44
N MET A 214 -4.20 3.72 4.64
CA MET A 214 -5.01 4.05 5.81
C MET A 214 -4.15 4.27 7.05
N VAL A 215 -4.66 5.10 7.98
CA VAL A 215 -4.18 5.21 9.36
C VAL A 215 -5.35 4.90 10.29
N LEU A 216 -5.16 4.01 11.23
CA LEU A 216 -6.21 3.39 12.02
C LEU A 216 -5.87 3.42 13.52
N ASP A 217 -6.82 3.88 14.32
CA ASP A 217 -6.80 3.70 15.76
C ASP A 217 -7.04 2.22 16.12
N PRO A 218 -6.39 1.65 17.14
CA PRO A 218 -6.57 0.25 17.50
C PRO A 218 -8.02 -0.12 17.87
N ALA A 219 -8.85 0.83 18.28
CA ALA A 219 -10.27 0.59 18.58
C ALA A 219 -11.07 0.16 17.33
N VAL A 220 -10.56 0.36 16.10
CA VAL A 220 -11.21 -0.18 14.89
C VAL A 220 -11.27 -1.71 14.89
N LEU A 221 -10.39 -2.36 15.65
CA LEU A 221 -10.37 -3.81 15.78
C LEU A 221 -11.61 -4.36 16.50
N ASP A 222 -12.32 -3.54 17.28
CA ASP A 222 -13.51 -3.96 18.00
C ASP A 222 -14.74 -4.11 17.09
N PHE A 223 -14.65 -3.63 15.86
CA PHE A 223 -15.65 -3.83 14.80
C PHE A 223 -15.41 -5.11 13.98
N ILE A 224 -14.37 -5.88 14.30
CA ILE A 224 -14.04 -7.13 13.60
C ILE A 224 -14.61 -8.30 14.38
N GLU A 225 -15.66 -8.94 13.85
CA GLU A 225 -16.37 -10.03 14.51
C GLU A 225 -15.65 -11.40 14.35
N GLY A 226 -14.84 -11.57 13.31
CA GLY A 226 -14.12 -12.82 13.05
C GLY A 226 -13.53 -12.91 11.65
N ASP A 227 -13.15 -14.12 11.25
CA ASP A 227 -12.43 -14.39 9.99
C ASP A 227 -13.19 -14.00 8.73
N ALA A 228 -14.52 -14.07 8.77
CA ALA A 228 -15.42 -13.71 7.65
C ALA A 228 -15.71 -12.21 7.55
N THR A 229 -15.12 -11.37 8.40
CA THR A 229 -15.31 -9.93 8.35
C THR A 229 -14.60 -9.35 7.12
N VAL A 230 -15.38 -8.65 6.27
CA VAL A 230 -14.86 -7.80 5.20
C VAL A 230 -14.67 -6.41 5.76
N PHE A 231 -13.42 -5.93 5.85
CA PHE A 231 -13.10 -4.66 6.51
C PHE A 231 -13.83 -3.48 5.88
N GLU A 232 -13.98 -3.50 4.57
CA GLU A 232 -14.59 -2.46 3.76
C GLU A 232 -16.13 -2.39 3.93
N GLN A 233 -16.80 -3.53 4.15
CA GLN A 233 -18.28 -3.64 4.22
C GLN A 233 -18.81 -3.55 5.65
N GLY A 234 -18.06 -3.97 6.63
CA GLY A 234 -18.48 -3.91 8.05
C GLY A 234 -17.86 -2.73 8.77
N PRO A 235 -16.58 -2.88 9.19
CA PRO A 235 -15.91 -1.87 10.01
C PRO A 235 -15.89 -0.46 9.38
N LEU A 236 -15.49 -0.30 8.11
CA LEU A 236 -15.43 1.03 7.49
C LEU A 236 -16.81 1.68 7.32
N GLU A 237 -17.85 0.89 6.98
CA GLU A 237 -19.22 1.41 6.88
C GLU A 237 -19.75 1.88 8.25
N GLU A 238 -19.47 1.12 9.30
CA GLU A 238 -19.89 1.49 10.65
C GLU A 238 -19.17 2.73 11.16
N LEU A 239 -17.85 2.84 10.90
CA LEU A 239 -17.08 4.04 11.21
C LEU A 239 -17.60 5.26 10.45
N ALA A 240 -17.99 5.10 9.19
CA ALA A 240 -18.60 6.18 8.41
C ALA A 240 -19.93 6.66 9.01
N LYS A 241 -20.83 5.72 9.40
CA LYS A 241 -22.10 6.04 10.09
C LYS A 241 -21.88 6.80 11.39
N ARG A 242 -20.83 6.46 12.15
CA ARG A 242 -20.47 7.12 13.41
C ARG A 242 -19.69 8.44 13.22
N SER A 243 -19.42 8.84 11.98
CA SER A 243 -18.55 10.00 11.69
C SER A 243 -17.14 9.87 12.26
N GLU A 244 -16.64 8.64 12.37
CA GLU A 244 -15.30 8.28 12.83
C GLU A 244 -14.34 7.94 11.68
N LEU A 245 -14.77 8.07 10.42
CA LEU A 245 -13.97 7.89 9.22
C LEU A 245 -13.73 9.24 8.53
N LYS A 246 -12.47 9.55 8.28
CA LYS A 246 -12.05 10.73 7.49
C LYS A 246 -11.36 10.32 6.20
N CYS A 247 -11.42 11.21 5.22
CA CYS A 247 -10.82 11.01 3.91
C CYS A 247 -9.67 11.98 3.70
N TYR A 248 -8.48 11.45 3.39
CA TYR A 248 -7.33 12.20 2.89
C TYR A 248 -7.34 12.13 1.36
N LEU A 249 -7.54 13.25 0.69
CA LEU A 249 -7.63 13.30 -0.78
C LEU A 249 -6.24 13.41 -1.40
N HIS A 250 -5.75 12.32 -1.97
CA HIS A 250 -4.50 12.28 -2.71
C HIS A 250 -4.71 12.68 -4.18
N ARG A 251 -3.86 13.55 -4.69
CA ARG A 251 -3.95 14.09 -6.07
C ARG A 251 -2.80 13.67 -6.96
N GLY A 252 -1.86 12.91 -6.43
CA GLY A 252 -0.69 12.40 -7.12
C GLY A 252 -0.96 11.07 -7.84
N PHE A 253 0.09 10.29 -7.98
CA PHE A 253 0.05 9.00 -8.64
C PHE A 253 -0.46 7.91 -7.71
N TRP A 254 -1.30 7.05 -8.24
CA TRP A 254 -1.71 5.78 -7.64
C TRP A 254 -2.03 4.78 -8.74
N GLN A 255 -1.59 3.53 -8.56
CA GLN A 255 -1.92 2.44 -9.46
C GLN A 255 -1.93 1.10 -8.73
N CYS A 256 -3.05 0.39 -8.76
CA CYS A 256 -3.09 -1.02 -8.38
C CYS A 256 -2.63 -1.90 -9.56
N MET A 257 -2.22 -3.12 -9.23
CA MET A 257 -1.80 -4.14 -10.19
C MET A 257 -2.81 -5.29 -10.21
N ASP A 258 -4.04 -5.02 -10.65
CA ASP A 258 -5.11 -6.02 -10.72
C ASP A 258 -5.08 -6.87 -12.00
N THR A 259 -4.49 -6.35 -13.06
CA THR A 259 -4.46 -6.97 -14.39
C THR A 259 -3.05 -6.97 -14.99
N LEU A 260 -2.82 -7.84 -15.96
CA LEU A 260 -1.57 -7.87 -16.71
C LEU A 260 -1.27 -6.52 -17.41
N ARG A 261 -2.30 -5.80 -17.85
CA ARG A 261 -2.16 -4.46 -18.45
C ARG A 261 -1.56 -3.47 -17.45
N GLU A 262 -2.01 -3.51 -16.22
CA GLU A 262 -1.52 -2.62 -15.14
C GLU A 262 -0.09 -3.00 -14.74
N LYS A 263 0.23 -4.29 -14.66
CA LYS A 263 1.61 -4.76 -14.49
C LYS A 263 2.54 -4.20 -15.57
N ILE A 264 2.15 -4.32 -16.86
CA ILE A 264 2.94 -3.82 -17.99
C ILE A 264 3.11 -2.29 -17.89
N LEU A 265 2.09 -1.56 -17.45
CA LEU A 265 2.16 -0.12 -17.24
C LEU A 265 3.21 0.22 -16.15
N LEU A 266 3.13 -0.43 -14.99
CA LEU A 266 4.08 -0.23 -13.90
C LEU A 266 5.51 -0.58 -14.31
N GLU A 267 5.70 -1.69 -15.02
CA GLU A 267 6.99 -2.11 -15.55
C GLU A 267 7.60 -1.06 -16.50
N ARG A 268 6.81 -0.52 -17.43
CA ARG A 268 7.24 0.55 -18.34
C ARG A 268 7.64 1.84 -17.60
N LEU A 269 6.88 2.23 -16.59
CA LEU A 269 7.20 3.40 -15.77
C LEU A 269 8.52 3.20 -15.03
N TRP A 270 8.73 2.01 -14.48
CA TRP A 270 9.97 1.67 -13.79
C TRP A 270 11.18 1.69 -14.73
N GLN A 271 11.11 0.99 -15.86
CA GLN A 271 12.19 0.90 -16.84
C GLN A 271 12.54 2.26 -17.46
N SER A 272 11.55 3.14 -17.61
CA SER A 272 11.79 4.50 -18.12
C SER A 272 12.44 5.45 -17.11
N GLY A 273 12.66 5.02 -15.85
CA GLY A 273 13.15 5.87 -14.77
C GLY A 273 12.14 6.94 -14.31
N ARG A 274 10.87 6.83 -14.70
CA ARG A 274 9.81 7.79 -14.39
C ARG A 274 8.71 7.20 -13.51
N ALA A 275 9.03 6.21 -12.69
CA ALA A 275 8.12 5.63 -11.72
C ALA A 275 7.78 6.66 -10.61
N PRO A 276 6.57 7.23 -10.57
CA PRO A 276 6.27 8.33 -9.63
C PRO A 276 6.33 7.89 -8.17
N TRP A 277 6.05 6.61 -7.90
CA TRP A 277 6.11 6.03 -6.55
C TRP A 277 7.55 5.78 -6.05
N LYS A 278 8.57 5.92 -6.91
CA LYS A 278 9.97 5.77 -6.52
C LYS A 278 10.47 7.08 -5.89
N LEU A 279 10.18 7.23 -4.61
CA LEU A 279 10.54 8.41 -3.82
C LEU A 279 11.95 8.33 -3.22
N TRP A 280 12.60 7.16 -3.25
CA TRP A 280 13.91 6.85 -2.68
C TRP A 280 15.04 6.83 -3.71
#